data_8dd9ad5b169e319e74236282f61bd216
#
_entry.id   8dd9ad5b169e319e74236282f61bd216
#
_cell.length_a   1.000
_cell.length_b   1.000
_cell.length_c   1.000
_cell.angle_alpha   90.00
_cell.angle_beta   90.00
_cell.angle_gamma   90.00
#
_symmetry.space_group_name_H-M   'P 1'
#
loop_
_entity.id
_entity.type
_entity.pdbx_description
1 polymer ?
#
loop_
_entity_poly.entity_id
_entity_poly.type
_entity_poly.pdbx_seq_one_letter_code
_entity_poly.pdbx_strand_id
1 'polypeptide(L)'
;LQVSFGINMVALHHGQPKIMNLKEILSAFVRHRREVVTRRTIFELRKARDRAHILEALAVALANIDPIIELIRRAPTPAEAKASLVARPWDLGNVAAMLERAGDDAARPEWLEPEFGVRDGQYYLTEQQAQAILDLRLQKLTGLEHEKLLDEYKELLEQIAELLHILGSAERLMEVIREELELVRDQFGDERRTEITANSSDINIEDLINREDVVVTLSHQGYVKYQPLTDYEAQRRGGKGKSAARIKEEDFIDRLLVANTHDTILCFSSRGRLYWMKVYQLPEASRGARGRPIVNLLPLEANERITAILPVREYEEGVNVFMATASGTVKKTALTEFSRPRSAGIIAVNLNEGDELIGVDLTSGSDEVMLFSAAGKVVRFKENAVRAMGRTATGVRGIKLAGEDSVVSLIVPRGEGAILTVTQNGYGKRTAESEYPTKSRGTQGVISIKVTERNGSVVGAVQVDDADQIMMITDAGTLVRTRVSEISV
;
A
#
# COMPACT_ATOMS: atom_id res chain seq x y z
N LEU A 1 16.84 -34.07 -42.10
CA LEU A 1 15.92 -34.49 -41.01
C LEU A 1 15.35 -33.28 -40.33
N GLN A 2 14.07 -32.99 -40.51
CA GLN A 2 13.36 -32.01 -39.72
C GLN A 2 13.03 -32.62 -38.35
N VAL A 3 13.56 -32.04 -37.28
CA VAL A 3 13.30 -32.48 -35.90
C VAL A 3 12.49 -31.38 -35.24
N SER A 4 11.34 -31.70 -34.62
CA SER A 4 10.57 -30.77 -33.81
C SER A 4 11.24 -30.61 -32.45
N PHE A 5 11.58 -29.38 -32.12
CA PHE A 5 12.11 -29.02 -30.80
C PHE A 5 11.17 -28.03 -30.15
N GLY A 6 10.55 -28.44 -29.06
CA GLY A 6 9.66 -27.57 -28.29
C GLY A 6 10.46 -26.59 -27.43
N ILE A 7 10.21 -25.30 -27.63
CA ILE A 7 10.83 -24.26 -26.78
C ILE A 7 9.78 -23.76 -25.79
N ASN A 8 9.94 -24.14 -24.54
CA ASN A 8 9.14 -23.61 -23.43
C ASN A 8 9.96 -22.54 -22.73
N MET A 9 9.61 -21.28 -22.96
CA MET A 9 10.27 -20.18 -22.26
C MET A 9 9.72 -20.06 -20.84
N VAL A 10 10.44 -20.60 -19.87
CA VAL A 10 10.14 -20.45 -18.43
C VAL A 10 10.99 -19.32 -17.90
N ALA A 11 10.34 -18.30 -17.36
CA ALA A 11 11.01 -17.18 -16.73
C ALA A 11 10.50 -16.99 -15.30
N LEU A 12 11.37 -16.49 -14.43
CA LEU A 12 10.97 -16.06 -13.10
C LEU A 12 10.26 -14.72 -13.21
N HIS A 13 8.95 -14.72 -13.00
CA HIS A 13 8.15 -13.52 -12.96
C HIS A 13 7.69 -13.29 -11.53
N HIS A 14 8.26 -12.29 -10.86
CA HIS A 14 8.04 -12.02 -9.42
C HIS A 14 8.44 -13.17 -8.48
N GLY A 15 9.56 -13.83 -8.79
CA GLY A 15 10.02 -14.98 -8.03
C GLY A 15 9.32 -16.30 -8.35
N GLN A 16 8.27 -16.27 -9.19
CA GLN A 16 7.53 -17.46 -9.59
C GLN A 16 7.94 -17.93 -10.99
N PRO A 17 8.21 -19.22 -11.20
CA PRO A 17 8.38 -19.76 -12.53
C PRO A 17 7.07 -19.68 -13.32
N LYS A 18 7.13 -19.04 -14.46
CA LYS A 18 5.98 -18.88 -15.36
C LYS A 18 6.41 -19.20 -16.78
N ILE A 19 5.61 -20.00 -17.51
CA ILE A 19 5.75 -20.10 -18.96
C ILE A 19 5.20 -18.80 -19.56
N MET A 20 6.01 -18.15 -20.36
CA MET A 20 5.67 -16.87 -20.97
C MET A 20 5.94 -16.92 -22.47
N ASN A 21 5.03 -16.38 -23.26
CA ASN A 21 5.31 -16.10 -24.66
C ASN A 21 6.17 -14.85 -24.80
N LEU A 22 6.71 -14.61 -25.99
CA LEU A 22 7.61 -13.48 -26.24
C LEU A 22 6.97 -12.13 -25.88
N LYS A 23 5.70 -11.93 -26.21
CA LYS A 23 4.98 -10.70 -25.88
C LYS A 23 4.87 -10.49 -24.36
N GLU A 24 4.58 -11.55 -23.61
CA GLU A 24 4.50 -11.47 -22.13
C GLU A 24 5.86 -11.18 -21.51
N ILE A 25 6.94 -11.79 -22.02
CA ILE A 25 8.31 -11.49 -21.56
C ILE A 25 8.66 -10.03 -21.82
N LEU A 26 8.44 -9.53 -23.02
CA LEU A 26 8.71 -8.14 -23.37
C LEU A 26 7.84 -7.18 -22.55
N SER A 27 6.58 -7.49 -22.35
CA SER A 27 5.69 -6.67 -21.52
C SER A 27 6.12 -6.66 -20.05
N ALA A 28 6.55 -7.80 -19.51
CA ALA A 28 7.07 -7.90 -18.15
C ALA A 28 8.39 -7.12 -18.00
N PHE A 29 9.28 -7.23 -19.00
CA PHE A 29 10.54 -6.49 -19.02
C PHE A 29 10.31 -4.97 -19.05
N VAL A 30 9.46 -4.46 -19.95
CA VAL A 30 9.16 -3.03 -20.05
C VAL A 30 8.54 -2.52 -18.73
N ARG A 31 7.63 -3.29 -18.14
CA ARG A 31 7.04 -2.93 -16.84
C ARG A 31 8.10 -2.84 -15.75
N HIS A 32 8.98 -3.83 -15.68
CA HIS A 32 10.08 -3.84 -14.73
C HIS A 32 11.03 -2.65 -14.96
N ARG A 33 11.39 -2.37 -16.23
CA ARG A 33 12.22 -1.20 -16.56
C ARG A 33 11.59 0.10 -16.10
N ARG A 34 10.29 0.28 -16.35
CA ARG A 34 9.55 1.47 -15.85
C ARG A 34 9.69 1.62 -14.34
N GLU A 35 9.47 0.55 -13.59
CA GLU A 35 9.60 0.58 -12.13
C GLU A 35 11.03 0.90 -11.68
N VAL A 36 12.02 0.27 -12.28
CA VAL A 36 13.44 0.50 -11.94
C VAL A 36 13.87 1.93 -12.27
N VAL A 37 13.53 2.43 -13.46
CA VAL A 37 13.88 3.81 -13.85
C VAL A 37 13.18 4.81 -12.96
N THR A 38 11.88 4.63 -12.65
CA THR A 38 11.17 5.50 -11.71
C THR A 38 11.83 5.52 -10.33
N ARG A 39 12.16 4.37 -9.76
CA ARG A 39 12.83 4.29 -8.45
C ARG A 39 14.20 4.93 -8.46
N ARG A 40 14.98 4.69 -9.52
CA ARG A 40 16.29 5.33 -9.72
C ARG A 40 16.12 6.85 -9.77
N THR A 41 15.22 7.35 -10.59
CA THR A 41 14.95 8.78 -10.75
C THR A 41 14.54 9.44 -9.44
N ILE A 42 13.67 8.79 -8.64
CA ILE A 42 13.30 9.27 -7.30
C ILE A 42 14.52 9.32 -6.37
N PHE A 43 15.37 8.32 -6.41
CA PHE A 43 16.59 8.27 -5.59
C PHE A 43 17.57 9.38 -6.01
N GLU A 44 17.81 9.53 -7.31
CA GLU A 44 18.69 10.55 -7.86
C GLU A 44 18.16 11.97 -7.59
N LEU A 45 16.86 12.20 -7.73
CA LEU A 45 16.20 13.46 -7.40
C LEU A 45 16.40 13.82 -5.92
N ARG A 46 16.17 12.88 -5.03
CA ARG A 46 16.40 13.10 -3.59
C ARG A 46 17.85 13.46 -3.30
N LYS A 47 18.78 12.70 -3.87
CA LYS A 47 20.22 12.95 -3.73
C LYS A 47 20.64 14.30 -4.31
N ALA A 48 20.09 14.69 -5.47
CA ALA A 48 20.35 15.97 -6.10
C ALA A 48 19.82 17.14 -5.26
N ARG A 49 18.61 17.03 -4.72
CA ARG A 49 18.01 18.02 -3.80
C ARG A 49 18.82 18.17 -2.52
N ASP A 50 19.24 17.06 -1.91
CA ASP A 50 20.08 17.09 -0.70
C ASP A 50 21.42 17.77 -0.98
N ARG A 51 21.99 17.53 -2.15
CA ARG A 51 23.24 18.20 -2.56
C ARG A 51 23.03 19.69 -2.86
N ALA A 52 21.96 20.04 -3.58
CA ALA A 52 21.58 21.42 -3.87
C ALA A 52 21.37 22.21 -2.58
N HIS A 53 20.69 21.63 -1.61
CA HIS A 53 20.47 22.22 -0.28
C HIS A 53 21.78 22.59 0.44
N ILE A 54 22.81 21.74 0.33
CA ILE A 54 24.13 22.07 0.88
C ILE A 54 24.83 23.17 0.08
N LEU A 55 24.76 23.12 -1.27
CA LEU A 55 25.41 24.13 -2.12
C LEU A 55 24.78 25.52 -1.95
N GLU A 56 23.46 25.60 -1.75
CA GLU A 56 22.78 26.86 -1.41
C GLU A 56 23.39 27.52 -0.18
N ALA A 57 23.53 26.75 0.90
CA ALA A 57 24.13 27.26 2.13
C ALA A 57 25.58 27.70 1.96
N LEU A 58 26.34 26.96 1.16
CA LEU A 58 27.73 27.33 0.89
C LEU A 58 27.81 28.62 0.03
N ALA A 59 26.89 28.79 -0.92
CA ALA A 59 26.80 30.01 -1.72
C ALA A 59 26.41 31.23 -0.85
N VAL A 60 25.41 31.06 0.02
CA VAL A 60 25.00 32.10 1.00
C VAL A 60 26.13 32.40 1.98
N ALA A 61 26.87 31.38 2.43
CA ALA A 61 28.02 31.57 3.30
C ALA A 61 29.15 32.37 2.64
N LEU A 62 29.42 32.13 1.38
CA LEU A 62 30.43 32.88 0.61
C LEU A 62 29.99 34.31 0.37
N ALA A 63 28.70 34.58 0.19
CA ALA A 63 28.17 35.95 0.09
C ALA A 63 28.24 36.70 1.43
N ASN A 64 28.27 35.99 2.55
CA ASN A 64 28.31 36.53 3.92
C ASN A 64 29.61 36.14 4.66
N ILE A 65 30.73 36.02 3.94
CA ILE A 65 31.93 35.38 4.50
C ILE A 65 32.48 36.11 5.73
N ASP A 66 32.55 37.45 5.72
CA ASP A 66 33.07 38.20 6.83
C ASP A 66 32.24 38.10 8.09
N PRO A 67 30.91 38.29 8.06
CA PRO A 67 30.03 38.03 9.24
C PRO A 67 30.09 36.62 9.75
N ILE A 68 30.25 35.63 8.87
CA ILE A 68 30.32 34.21 9.27
C ILE A 68 31.66 33.92 9.98
N ILE A 69 32.77 34.39 9.44
CA ILE A 69 34.08 34.22 10.07
C ILE A 69 34.09 34.89 11.45
N GLU A 70 33.55 36.10 11.54
CA GLU A 70 33.48 36.81 12.84
C GLU A 70 32.62 36.05 13.85
N LEU A 71 31.47 35.50 13.45
CA LEU A 71 30.60 34.70 14.27
C LEU A 71 31.33 33.45 14.80
N ILE A 72 31.98 32.69 13.88
CA ILE A 72 32.73 31.48 14.23
C ILE A 72 33.88 31.80 15.19
N ARG A 73 34.59 32.90 14.97
CA ARG A 73 35.72 33.32 15.87
C ARG A 73 35.27 33.70 17.28
N ARG A 74 34.05 34.23 17.44
CA ARG A 74 33.49 34.63 18.71
C ARG A 74 32.88 33.45 19.50
N ALA A 75 32.50 32.37 18.80
CA ALA A 75 31.88 31.22 19.44
C ALA A 75 32.91 30.44 20.27
N PRO A 76 32.62 30.13 21.55
CA PRO A 76 33.50 29.35 22.42
C PRO A 76 33.67 27.89 21.98
N THR A 77 32.66 27.32 21.33
CA THR A 77 32.64 25.94 20.89
C THR A 77 32.05 25.80 19.48
N PRO A 78 32.41 24.75 18.70
CA PRO A 78 31.81 24.51 17.41
C PRO A 78 30.27 24.30 17.49
N ALA A 79 29.75 23.73 18.57
CA ALA A 79 28.31 23.54 18.78
C ALA A 79 27.59 24.89 18.95
N GLU A 80 28.17 25.84 19.65
CA GLU A 80 27.61 27.18 19.81
C GLU A 80 27.73 28.00 18.49
N ALA A 81 28.81 27.81 17.75
CA ALA A 81 28.93 28.38 16.39
C ALA A 81 27.80 27.88 15.50
N LYS A 82 27.55 26.56 15.48
CA LYS A 82 26.48 25.93 14.71
C LYS A 82 25.11 26.50 15.09
N ALA A 83 24.79 26.51 16.38
CA ALA A 83 23.52 27.05 16.88
C ALA A 83 23.33 28.53 16.48
N SER A 84 24.39 29.32 16.55
CA SER A 84 24.37 30.76 16.19
C SER A 84 24.19 30.98 14.67
N LEU A 85 24.71 30.07 13.83
CA LEU A 85 24.51 30.11 12.39
C LEU A 85 23.05 29.84 12.03
N VAL A 86 22.41 28.87 12.70
CA VAL A 86 21.00 28.49 12.48
C VAL A 86 20.02 29.54 13.01
N ALA A 87 20.33 30.14 14.18
CA ALA A 87 19.43 31.09 14.84
C ALA A 87 19.31 32.44 14.14
N ARG A 88 20.16 32.72 13.16
CA ARG A 88 20.25 34.01 12.50
C ARG A 88 19.86 33.95 11.03
N PRO A 89 19.06 34.91 10.51
CA PRO A 89 18.84 35.06 9.09
C PRO A 89 20.07 35.61 8.39
N TRP A 90 20.28 35.22 7.13
CA TRP A 90 21.41 35.59 6.30
C TRP A 90 20.95 36.32 5.06
N ASP A 91 21.71 37.32 4.66
CA ASP A 91 21.44 38.10 3.43
C ASP A 91 21.74 37.22 2.20
N LEU A 92 20.84 37.24 1.24
CA LEU A 92 21.02 36.52 -0.04
C LEU A 92 22.11 37.16 -0.92
N GLY A 93 22.31 38.45 -0.80
CA GLY A 93 23.32 39.21 -1.58
C GLY A 93 23.22 38.95 -3.09
N ASN A 94 24.36 38.66 -3.71
CA ASN A 94 24.45 38.38 -5.15
C ASN A 94 23.95 37.02 -5.57
N VAL A 95 23.64 36.11 -4.63
CA VAL A 95 23.09 34.77 -4.93
C VAL A 95 21.56 34.76 -5.00
N ALA A 96 20.88 35.84 -4.64
CA ALA A 96 19.41 35.96 -4.69
C ALA A 96 18.85 35.59 -6.07
N ALA A 97 19.40 36.15 -7.15
CA ALA A 97 18.96 35.88 -8.52
C ALA A 97 19.19 34.43 -8.96
N MET A 98 20.12 33.72 -8.35
CA MET A 98 20.39 32.30 -8.59
C MET A 98 19.36 31.44 -7.89
N LEU A 99 19.01 31.75 -6.63
CA LEU A 99 18.02 31.04 -5.86
C LEU A 99 16.59 31.25 -6.39
N GLU A 100 16.26 32.46 -6.87
CA GLU A 100 14.99 32.76 -7.53
C GLU A 100 14.78 31.96 -8.83
N ARG A 101 15.86 31.73 -9.62
CA ARG A 101 15.80 30.92 -10.85
C ARG A 101 15.52 29.45 -10.60
N ALA A 102 15.77 28.96 -9.39
CA ALA A 102 15.52 27.58 -9.04
C ALA A 102 14.01 27.23 -8.97
N GLY A 103 13.12 28.25 -8.93
CA GLY A 103 11.70 28.05 -8.65
C GLY A 103 11.51 27.48 -7.23
N ASP A 104 10.74 28.13 -6.41
CA ASP A 104 10.71 27.98 -4.95
C ASP A 104 10.60 26.55 -4.40
N ASP A 105 10.11 25.57 -5.20
CA ASP A 105 9.86 24.21 -4.71
C ASP A 105 10.65 23.08 -5.42
N ALA A 106 11.17 23.31 -6.63
CA ALA A 106 11.77 22.21 -7.41
C ALA A 106 13.04 21.62 -6.77
N ALA A 107 13.92 22.47 -6.25
CA ALA A 107 15.18 22.09 -5.62
C ALA A 107 15.02 21.78 -4.11
N ARG A 108 13.88 22.11 -3.52
CA ARG A 108 13.62 21.94 -2.10
C ARG A 108 13.52 20.47 -1.73
N PRO A 109 14.29 19.97 -0.73
CA PRO A 109 14.11 18.63 -0.19
C PRO A 109 12.72 18.43 0.45
N GLU A 110 12.12 17.27 0.27
CA GLU A 110 10.76 16.95 0.80
C GLU A 110 10.70 16.95 2.35
N TRP A 111 11.83 16.73 3.00
CA TRP A 111 11.94 16.71 4.47
C TRP A 111 12.18 18.09 5.06
N LEU A 112 12.43 19.12 4.25
CA LEU A 112 12.79 20.45 4.75
C LEU A 112 11.55 21.19 5.26
N GLU A 113 11.58 21.56 6.54
CA GLU A 113 10.50 22.31 7.19
C GLU A 113 10.35 23.73 6.57
N PRO A 114 9.13 24.28 6.55
CA PRO A 114 8.84 25.58 5.90
C PRO A 114 9.63 26.78 6.45
N GLU A 115 10.13 26.65 7.66
CA GLU A 115 10.90 27.71 8.37
C GLU A 115 12.33 27.90 7.85
N PHE A 116 12.89 26.91 7.11
CA PHE A 116 14.24 26.95 6.56
C PHE A 116 14.24 27.28 5.06
N GLY A 117 15.38 27.78 4.58
CA GLY A 117 15.58 28.22 3.20
C GLY A 117 15.30 29.70 3.00
N VAL A 118 14.91 30.09 1.79
CA VAL A 118 14.59 31.49 1.48
C VAL A 118 13.24 31.87 2.07
N ARG A 119 13.24 32.96 2.85
CA ARG A 119 12.02 33.50 3.45
C ARG A 119 12.18 35.02 3.67
N ASP A 120 11.21 35.79 3.22
CA ASP A 120 11.18 37.26 3.37
C ASP A 120 12.47 37.95 2.89
N GLY A 121 13.09 37.44 1.81
CA GLY A 121 14.33 37.95 1.26
C GLY A 121 15.60 37.61 2.04
N GLN A 122 15.51 36.70 2.98
CA GLN A 122 16.63 36.21 3.78
C GLN A 122 16.70 34.69 3.73
N TYR A 123 17.85 34.11 4.08
CA TYR A 123 18.09 32.67 4.09
C TYR A 123 18.22 32.16 5.53
N TYR A 124 17.46 31.12 5.85
CA TYR A 124 17.48 30.44 7.14
C TYR A 124 18.15 29.08 7.00
N LEU A 125 19.28 28.91 7.68
CA LEU A 125 20.12 27.71 7.59
C LEU A 125 19.56 26.58 8.46
N THR A 126 19.62 25.35 7.95
CA THR A 126 19.43 24.13 8.72
C THR A 126 20.69 23.79 9.52
N GLU A 127 20.56 22.90 10.51
CA GLU A 127 21.72 22.37 11.24
C GLU A 127 22.73 21.66 10.35
N GLN A 128 22.24 20.93 9.33
CA GLN A 128 23.07 20.21 8.38
C GLN A 128 23.85 21.18 7.50
N GLN A 129 23.25 22.28 7.07
CA GLN A 129 23.87 23.35 6.31
C GLN A 129 24.92 24.09 7.16
N ALA A 130 24.57 24.40 8.40
CA ALA A 130 25.51 25.05 9.33
C ALA A 130 26.75 24.18 9.58
N GLN A 131 26.56 22.85 9.69
CA GLN A 131 27.67 21.92 9.79
C GLN A 131 28.55 21.93 8.53
N ALA A 132 27.96 21.93 7.35
CA ALA A 132 28.68 22.00 6.08
C ALA A 132 29.51 23.30 5.94
N ILE A 133 28.99 24.41 6.47
CA ILE A 133 29.72 25.70 6.51
C ILE A 133 30.93 25.61 7.46
N LEU A 134 30.78 25.01 8.64
CA LEU A 134 31.87 24.81 9.59
C LEU A 134 32.97 23.89 9.05
N ASP A 135 32.60 22.93 8.21
CA ASP A 135 33.53 21.98 7.58
C ASP A 135 34.22 22.55 6.34
N LEU A 136 33.90 23.80 5.94
CA LEU A 136 34.54 24.48 4.80
C LEU A 136 36.04 24.67 5.04
N ARG A 137 36.84 24.21 4.09
CA ARG A 137 38.29 24.44 4.11
C ARG A 137 38.60 25.87 3.54
N LEU A 138 39.56 26.51 4.15
CA LEU A 138 40.00 27.87 3.72
C LEU A 138 40.37 27.97 2.23
N GLN A 139 40.82 26.86 1.63
CA GLN A 139 41.13 26.83 0.18
C GLN A 139 39.88 27.01 -0.70
N LYS A 140 38.69 26.73 -0.18
CA LYS A 140 37.41 26.88 -0.87
C LYS A 140 36.86 28.33 -0.86
N LEU A 141 37.55 29.24 -0.22
CA LEU A 141 37.14 30.65 -0.12
C LEU A 141 37.70 31.50 -1.27
N THR A 142 38.37 30.89 -2.25
CA THR A 142 38.89 31.62 -3.42
C THR A 142 37.79 31.89 -4.44
N GLY A 143 37.91 33.01 -5.20
CA GLY A 143 36.92 33.38 -6.22
C GLY A 143 36.69 32.29 -7.27
N LEU A 144 37.75 31.58 -7.67
CA LEU A 144 37.65 30.46 -8.62
C LEU A 144 36.83 29.28 -8.11
N GLU A 145 36.93 28.97 -6.80
CA GLU A 145 36.10 27.90 -6.17
C GLU A 145 34.68 28.37 -5.97
N HIS A 146 34.42 29.64 -5.78
CA HIS A 146 33.09 30.22 -5.77
C HIS A 146 32.37 30.03 -7.11
N GLU A 147 33.02 30.31 -8.23
CA GLU A 147 32.48 30.07 -9.58
C GLU A 147 32.15 28.61 -9.82
N LYS A 148 33.05 27.70 -9.45
CA LYS A 148 32.80 26.26 -9.57
C LYS A 148 31.58 25.78 -8.74
N LEU A 149 31.38 26.33 -7.55
CA LEU A 149 30.24 26.01 -6.72
C LEU A 149 28.92 26.47 -7.34
N LEU A 150 28.92 27.69 -7.95
CA LEU A 150 27.77 28.20 -8.67
C LEU A 150 27.47 27.38 -9.94
N ASP A 151 28.49 26.95 -10.65
CA ASP A 151 28.34 26.09 -11.84
C ASP A 151 27.80 24.70 -11.43
N GLU A 152 28.35 24.07 -10.38
CA GLU A 152 27.85 22.82 -9.84
C GLU A 152 26.35 22.92 -9.44
N TYR A 153 25.99 24.03 -8.79
CA TYR A 153 24.59 24.25 -8.40
C TYR A 153 23.67 24.39 -9.63
N LYS A 154 24.11 25.11 -10.65
CA LYS A 154 23.36 25.28 -11.89
C LYS A 154 23.16 23.93 -12.61
N GLU A 155 24.21 23.15 -12.75
CA GLU A 155 24.13 21.79 -13.33
C GLU A 155 23.15 20.91 -12.53
N LEU A 156 23.16 21.00 -11.20
CA LEU A 156 22.20 20.26 -10.35
C LEU A 156 20.76 20.72 -10.56
N LEU A 157 20.50 22.00 -10.76
CA LEU A 157 19.16 22.50 -11.06
C LEU A 157 18.65 21.96 -12.40
N GLU A 158 19.50 21.94 -13.43
CA GLU A 158 19.18 21.35 -14.72
C GLU A 158 18.88 19.85 -14.59
N GLN A 159 19.70 19.14 -13.79
CA GLN A 159 19.47 17.72 -13.47
C GLN A 159 18.16 17.50 -12.71
N ILE A 160 17.86 18.32 -11.70
CA ILE A 160 16.60 18.23 -10.94
C ILE A 160 15.40 18.47 -11.86
N ALA A 161 15.47 19.47 -12.75
CA ALA A 161 14.41 19.75 -13.71
C ALA A 161 14.16 18.55 -14.65
N GLU A 162 15.22 17.92 -15.17
CA GLU A 162 15.09 16.73 -16.01
C GLU A 162 14.52 15.52 -15.21
N LEU A 163 14.98 15.30 -13.98
CA LEU A 163 14.46 14.22 -13.14
C LEU A 163 12.98 14.41 -12.80
N LEU A 164 12.56 15.65 -12.54
CA LEU A 164 11.14 15.98 -12.34
C LEU A 164 10.33 15.78 -13.62
N HIS A 165 10.89 16.14 -14.80
CA HIS A 165 10.25 15.91 -16.09
C HIS A 165 10.04 14.41 -16.34
N ILE A 166 11.04 13.57 -16.06
CA ILE A 166 10.93 12.10 -16.18
C ILE A 166 9.83 11.55 -15.26
N LEU A 167 9.72 12.07 -14.02
CA LEU A 167 8.69 11.62 -13.07
C LEU A 167 7.29 12.14 -13.41
N GLY A 168 7.21 13.33 -14.00
CA GLY A 168 5.94 13.98 -14.35
C GLY A 168 5.36 13.55 -15.70
N SER A 169 6.18 12.98 -16.60
CA SER A 169 5.76 12.58 -17.94
C SER A 169 5.97 11.10 -18.21
N ALA A 170 4.86 10.38 -18.45
CA ALA A 170 4.94 8.98 -18.85
C ALA A 170 5.64 8.80 -20.20
N GLU A 171 5.55 9.79 -21.08
CA GLU A 171 6.20 9.79 -22.38
C GLU A 171 7.72 9.95 -22.22
N ARG A 172 8.18 10.93 -21.41
CA ARG A 172 9.60 11.14 -21.15
C ARG A 172 10.23 9.92 -20.47
N LEU A 173 9.54 9.30 -19.51
CA LEU A 173 9.98 8.05 -18.88
C LEU A 173 10.19 6.94 -19.91
N MET A 174 9.29 6.81 -20.89
CA MET A 174 9.41 5.80 -21.95
C MET A 174 10.53 6.16 -22.95
N GLU A 175 10.79 7.44 -23.20
CA GLU A 175 11.92 7.89 -23.99
C GLU A 175 13.25 7.51 -23.33
N VAL A 176 13.43 7.79 -22.05
CA VAL A 176 14.64 7.39 -21.29
C VAL A 176 14.86 5.89 -21.37
N ILE A 177 13.81 5.08 -21.21
CA ILE A 177 13.90 3.62 -21.33
C ILE A 177 14.34 3.24 -22.76
N ARG A 178 13.83 3.90 -23.78
CA ARG A 178 14.19 3.67 -25.18
C ARG A 178 15.64 4.03 -25.43
N GLU A 179 16.07 5.22 -25.02
CA GLU A 179 17.46 5.70 -25.16
C GLU A 179 18.45 4.71 -24.54
N GLU A 180 18.17 4.23 -23.31
CA GLU A 180 18.99 3.24 -22.64
C GLU A 180 19.05 1.90 -23.37
N LEU A 181 17.92 1.43 -23.91
CA LEU A 181 17.84 0.19 -24.67
C LEU A 181 18.54 0.30 -26.02
N GLU A 182 18.48 1.47 -26.67
CA GLU A 182 19.19 1.74 -27.91
C GLU A 182 20.70 1.72 -27.70
N LEU A 183 21.19 2.33 -26.61
CA LEU A 183 22.60 2.26 -26.23
C LEU A 183 23.07 0.79 -26.01
N VAL A 184 22.24 -0.01 -25.31
CA VAL A 184 22.54 -1.43 -25.12
C VAL A 184 22.53 -2.20 -26.45
N ARG A 185 21.56 -1.91 -27.34
CA ARG A 185 21.51 -2.52 -28.66
C ARG A 185 22.76 -2.17 -29.48
N ASP A 186 23.16 -0.91 -29.49
CA ASP A 186 24.30 -0.45 -30.29
C ASP A 186 25.64 -1.00 -29.77
N GLN A 187 25.72 -1.26 -28.46
CA GLN A 187 26.91 -1.83 -27.83
C GLN A 187 27.00 -3.37 -27.94
N PHE A 188 25.86 -4.06 -27.86
CA PHE A 188 25.83 -5.52 -27.73
C PHE A 188 24.96 -6.23 -28.79
N GLY A 189 24.32 -5.48 -29.68
CA GLY A 189 23.45 -6.04 -30.72
C GLY A 189 24.25 -6.86 -31.74
N ASP A 190 23.75 -8.04 -32.04
CA ASP A 190 24.23 -8.92 -33.12
C ASP A 190 23.06 -9.40 -34.00
N GLU A 191 23.41 -9.94 -35.17
CA GLU A 191 22.39 -10.42 -36.10
C GLU A 191 21.77 -11.75 -35.64
N ARG A 192 20.43 -11.86 -35.80
CA ARG A 192 19.71 -13.08 -35.48
C ARG A 192 20.08 -14.20 -36.46
N ARG A 193 20.51 -15.34 -35.91
CA ARG A 193 20.91 -16.53 -36.69
C ARG A 193 19.79 -17.53 -36.92
N THR A 194 18.66 -17.42 -36.22
CA THR A 194 17.55 -18.39 -36.24
C THR A 194 16.32 -17.79 -36.90
N GLU A 195 15.73 -18.47 -37.85
CA GLU A 195 14.46 -18.09 -38.47
C GLU A 195 13.28 -18.39 -37.55
N ILE A 196 12.30 -17.50 -37.49
CA ILE A 196 11.08 -17.64 -36.68
C ILE A 196 9.94 -18.07 -37.57
N THR A 197 9.36 -19.24 -37.29
CA THR A 197 8.15 -19.75 -37.97
C THR A 197 7.00 -19.93 -36.95
N ALA A 198 5.73 -19.68 -37.38
CA ALA A 198 4.56 -19.75 -36.51
C ALA A 198 4.04 -21.18 -36.35
N ASN A 199 3.99 -21.71 -35.12
CA ASN A 199 3.22 -22.91 -34.77
C ASN A 199 2.76 -22.88 -33.30
N SER A 200 1.61 -23.49 -32.95
CA SER A 200 1.01 -23.43 -31.61
C SER A 200 0.73 -24.82 -31.00
N SER A 201 1.21 -25.08 -29.78
CA SER A 201 0.69 -26.15 -28.90
C SER A 201 0.83 -25.75 -27.43
N ASP A 202 -0.21 -25.96 -26.64
CA ASP A 202 -0.40 -25.47 -25.28
C ASP A 202 0.25 -26.38 -24.21
N ILE A 203 0.91 -25.76 -23.22
CA ILE A 203 1.22 -26.37 -21.91
C ILE A 203 0.57 -25.50 -20.82
N ASN A 204 -0.06 -26.15 -19.85
CA ASN A 204 -0.79 -25.50 -18.79
C ASN A 204 0.19 -24.95 -17.72
N ILE A 205 0.12 -23.66 -17.43
CA ILE A 205 1.02 -22.94 -16.51
C ILE A 205 0.96 -23.52 -15.08
N GLU A 206 -0.23 -24.01 -14.71
CA GLU A 206 -0.46 -24.59 -13.38
C GLU A 206 0.39 -25.82 -13.08
N ASP A 207 0.80 -26.58 -14.11
CA ASP A 207 1.59 -27.81 -13.97
C ASP A 207 3.05 -27.54 -13.53
N LEU A 208 3.51 -26.30 -13.68
CA LEU A 208 4.89 -25.89 -13.36
C LEU A 208 5.05 -25.26 -11.98
N ILE A 209 3.94 -24.99 -11.29
CA ILE A 209 3.95 -24.32 -9.99
C ILE A 209 3.86 -25.37 -8.88
N ASN A 210 4.81 -25.33 -7.96
CA ASN A 210 4.76 -26.19 -6.79
C ASN A 210 3.52 -25.88 -5.93
N ARG A 211 2.84 -26.94 -5.49
CA ARG A 211 1.74 -26.82 -4.54
C ARG A 211 2.30 -26.69 -3.15
N GLU A 212 2.21 -25.48 -2.60
CA GLU A 212 2.62 -25.18 -1.23
C GLU A 212 1.64 -24.23 -0.56
N ASP A 213 1.54 -24.33 0.75
CA ASP A 213 0.72 -23.42 1.54
C ASP A 213 1.53 -22.16 1.83
N VAL A 214 0.88 -21.02 1.60
CA VAL A 214 1.48 -19.69 1.70
C VAL A 214 0.62 -18.77 2.55
N VAL A 215 1.25 -17.78 3.14
CA VAL A 215 0.58 -16.69 3.85
C VAL A 215 0.44 -15.50 2.92
N VAL A 216 -0.79 -15.17 2.56
CA VAL A 216 -1.11 -13.98 1.77
C VAL A 216 -1.42 -12.84 2.73
N THR A 217 -0.82 -11.69 2.49
CA THR A 217 -1.07 -10.48 3.26
C THR A 217 -1.52 -9.34 2.36
N LEU A 218 -2.56 -8.64 2.77
CA LEU A 218 -3.04 -7.40 2.18
C LEU A 218 -2.90 -6.28 3.21
N SER A 219 -2.21 -5.20 2.83
CA SER A 219 -2.07 -4.05 3.70
C SER A 219 -3.23 -3.08 3.54
N HIS A 220 -3.41 -2.17 4.50
CA HIS A 220 -4.42 -1.11 4.48
C HIS A 220 -4.29 -0.21 3.24
N GLN A 221 -3.08 0.09 2.80
CA GLN A 221 -2.82 0.85 1.57
C GLN A 221 -2.99 0.01 0.29
N GLY A 222 -3.46 -1.24 0.42
CA GLY A 222 -3.74 -2.11 -0.71
C GLY A 222 -2.52 -2.80 -1.31
N TYR A 223 -1.42 -2.96 -0.58
CA TYR A 223 -0.29 -3.76 -1.01
C TYR A 223 -0.53 -5.23 -0.68
N VAL A 224 -0.33 -6.10 -1.66
CA VAL A 224 -0.50 -7.54 -1.52
C VAL A 224 0.81 -8.27 -1.81
N LYS A 225 1.05 -9.33 -1.04
CA LYS A 225 2.17 -10.27 -1.24
C LYS A 225 1.81 -11.62 -0.67
N TYR A 226 2.58 -12.64 -1.04
CA TYR A 226 2.55 -13.89 -0.32
C TYR A 226 3.97 -14.33 0.11
N GLN A 227 4.02 -15.24 1.08
CA GLN A 227 5.23 -15.85 1.61
C GLN A 227 4.96 -17.33 1.89
N PRO A 228 5.94 -18.23 1.67
CA PRO A 228 5.81 -19.62 2.08
C PRO A 228 5.46 -19.73 3.57
N LEU A 229 4.55 -20.64 3.90
CA LEU A 229 4.14 -20.87 5.29
C LEU A 229 5.32 -21.35 6.15
N THR A 230 6.31 -22.00 5.55
CA THR A 230 7.56 -22.46 6.18
C THR A 230 8.39 -21.31 6.75
N ASP A 231 8.25 -20.09 6.24
CA ASP A 231 8.90 -18.89 6.79
C ASP A 231 8.34 -18.49 8.17
N TYR A 232 7.17 -19.02 8.53
CA TYR A 232 6.49 -18.82 9.80
C TYR A 232 6.66 -20.04 10.69
N GLU A 233 7.89 -20.28 11.18
CA GLU A 233 8.14 -21.33 12.16
C GLU A 233 7.28 -21.15 13.42
N ALA A 234 6.67 -22.23 13.89
CA ALA A 234 5.93 -22.24 15.14
C ALA A 234 6.88 -21.90 16.30
N GLN A 235 6.61 -20.83 17.02
CA GLN A 235 7.38 -20.44 18.21
C GLN A 235 6.75 -21.07 19.46
N ARG A 236 7.62 -21.55 20.37
CA ARG A 236 7.19 -22.03 21.68
C ARG A 236 6.60 -20.88 22.52
N ARG A 237 5.67 -21.18 23.43
CA ARG A 237 5.11 -20.19 24.37
C ARG A 237 6.25 -19.41 25.05
N GLY A 238 6.20 -18.05 24.94
CA GLY A 238 7.23 -17.13 25.50
C GLY A 238 8.27 -16.65 24.49
N GLY A 239 8.23 -17.05 23.20
CA GLY A 239 9.09 -16.50 22.16
C GLY A 239 8.72 -15.06 21.81
N LYS A 240 9.72 -14.22 21.50
CA LYS A 240 9.49 -12.91 20.88
C LYS A 240 8.96 -13.14 19.47
N GLY A 241 7.68 -12.79 19.20
CA GLY A 241 7.08 -12.91 17.87
C GLY A 241 7.96 -12.30 16.77
N LYS A 242 7.90 -12.85 15.56
CA LYS A 242 8.58 -12.29 14.39
C LYS A 242 7.62 -11.32 13.69
N SER A 243 8.10 -10.13 13.34
CA SER A 243 7.30 -9.15 12.57
C SER A 243 6.95 -9.70 11.19
N ALA A 244 5.68 -9.68 10.81
CA ALA A 244 5.21 -10.15 9.50
C ALA A 244 5.54 -9.20 8.34
N ALA A 245 5.85 -7.93 8.64
CA ALA A 245 6.31 -6.94 7.67
C ALA A 245 7.10 -5.83 8.39
N ARG A 246 8.14 -5.28 7.72
CA ARG A 246 8.64 -3.95 8.06
C ARG A 246 7.76 -2.94 7.34
N ILE A 247 6.93 -2.26 8.10
CA ILE A 247 5.94 -1.31 7.60
C ILE A 247 6.51 0.09 7.85
N LYS A 248 6.40 1.00 6.89
CA LYS A 248 6.57 2.43 7.15
C LYS A 248 5.46 2.87 8.11
N GLU A 249 5.69 3.92 8.86
CA GLU A 249 4.87 4.39 9.98
C GLU A 249 3.36 4.58 9.72
N GLU A 250 2.89 4.43 8.46
CA GLU A 250 1.51 4.71 8.05
C GLU A 250 0.78 3.55 7.36
N ASP A 251 1.36 2.34 7.26
CA ASP A 251 0.69 1.17 6.63
C ASP A 251 0.72 -0.02 7.60
N PHE A 252 -0.29 -0.89 7.52
CA PHE A 252 -0.39 -2.09 8.36
C PHE A 252 -1.08 -3.22 7.59
N ILE A 253 -0.88 -4.46 8.06
CA ILE A 253 -1.56 -5.61 7.47
C ILE A 253 -3.02 -5.59 7.91
N ASP A 254 -3.92 -5.34 6.95
CA ASP A 254 -5.35 -5.33 7.15
C ASP A 254 -5.94 -6.76 7.07
N ARG A 255 -5.45 -7.56 6.14
CA ARG A 255 -5.90 -8.94 5.94
C ARG A 255 -4.71 -9.90 5.86
N LEU A 256 -4.85 -11.03 6.54
CA LEU A 256 -3.94 -12.16 6.47
C LEU A 256 -4.76 -13.42 6.27
N LEU A 257 -4.37 -14.23 5.29
CA LEU A 257 -5.01 -15.52 5.04
C LEU A 257 -3.96 -16.56 4.64
N VAL A 258 -4.23 -17.80 4.97
CA VAL A 258 -3.46 -18.95 4.52
C VAL A 258 -4.18 -19.54 3.31
N ALA A 259 -3.45 -19.75 2.24
CA ALA A 259 -3.98 -20.31 0.99
C ALA A 259 -2.91 -21.19 0.34
N ASN A 260 -3.32 -22.08 -0.55
CA ASN A 260 -2.38 -22.83 -1.39
C ASN A 260 -2.00 -22.00 -2.64
N THR A 261 -0.80 -22.18 -3.16
CA THR A 261 -0.34 -21.50 -4.38
C THR A 261 -1.30 -21.63 -5.55
N HIS A 262 -2.02 -22.76 -5.66
CA HIS A 262 -3.02 -23.03 -6.70
C HIS A 262 -4.43 -22.53 -6.39
N ASP A 263 -4.69 -22.08 -5.17
CA ASP A 263 -6.00 -21.55 -4.79
C ASP A 263 -6.34 -20.28 -5.58
N THR A 264 -7.61 -20.05 -5.76
CA THR A 264 -8.13 -18.82 -6.34
C THR A 264 -8.55 -17.88 -5.22
N ILE A 265 -8.10 -16.65 -5.27
CA ILE A 265 -8.58 -15.59 -4.38
C ILE A 265 -9.72 -14.86 -5.06
N LEU A 266 -10.87 -14.85 -4.42
CA LEU A 266 -12.01 -14.01 -4.79
C LEU A 266 -11.85 -12.64 -4.15
N CYS A 267 -11.65 -11.61 -4.96
CA CYS A 267 -11.47 -10.23 -4.52
C CYS A 267 -12.76 -9.44 -4.75
N PHE A 268 -13.47 -9.13 -3.69
CA PHE A 268 -14.71 -8.34 -3.73
C PHE A 268 -14.41 -6.86 -3.53
N SER A 269 -14.97 -6.04 -4.39
CA SER A 269 -14.77 -4.59 -4.32
C SER A 269 -15.91 -3.85 -3.65
N SER A 270 -15.63 -2.62 -3.18
CA SER A 270 -16.64 -1.71 -2.61
C SER A 270 -17.80 -1.42 -3.55
N ARG A 271 -17.61 -1.57 -4.87
CA ARG A 271 -18.65 -1.41 -5.90
C ARG A 271 -19.45 -2.67 -6.19
N GLY A 272 -19.32 -3.71 -5.36
CA GLY A 272 -20.05 -4.96 -5.54
C GLY A 272 -19.58 -5.80 -6.71
N ARG A 273 -18.36 -5.60 -7.19
CA ARG A 273 -17.73 -6.41 -8.24
C ARG A 273 -16.85 -7.49 -7.61
N LEU A 274 -16.67 -8.56 -8.37
CA LEU A 274 -15.75 -9.64 -8.04
C LEU A 274 -14.68 -9.75 -9.13
N TYR A 275 -13.44 -9.88 -8.67
CA TYR A 275 -12.27 -10.21 -9.47
C TYR A 275 -11.64 -11.49 -8.96
N TRP A 276 -10.97 -12.23 -9.85
CA TRP A 276 -10.26 -13.46 -9.50
C TRP A 276 -8.78 -13.26 -9.66
N MET A 277 -8.04 -13.88 -8.77
CA MET A 277 -6.59 -13.89 -8.83
C MET A 277 -6.08 -15.24 -8.31
N LYS A 278 -5.18 -15.87 -9.03
CA LYS A 278 -4.49 -17.05 -8.52
C LYS A 278 -3.42 -16.64 -7.52
N VAL A 279 -3.27 -17.40 -6.45
CA VAL A 279 -2.27 -17.09 -5.40
C VAL A 279 -0.87 -16.97 -5.99
N TYR A 280 -0.49 -17.87 -6.90
CA TYR A 280 0.82 -17.82 -7.58
C TYR A 280 1.06 -16.59 -8.45
N GLN A 281 0.04 -15.80 -8.77
CA GLN A 281 0.16 -14.54 -9.51
C GLN A 281 0.51 -13.36 -8.62
N LEU A 282 0.38 -13.52 -7.31
CA LEU A 282 0.81 -12.54 -6.34
C LEU A 282 2.35 -12.48 -6.30
N PRO A 283 2.93 -11.34 -5.90
CA PRO A 283 4.37 -11.27 -5.70
C PRO A 283 4.77 -12.10 -4.47
N GLU A 284 5.72 -13.00 -4.66
CA GLU A 284 6.47 -13.57 -3.55
C GLU A 284 7.42 -12.50 -3.01
N ALA A 285 7.38 -12.26 -1.72
CA ALA A 285 8.19 -11.21 -1.14
C ALA A 285 8.55 -11.52 0.32
N SER A 286 9.78 -11.19 0.71
CA SER A 286 10.25 -11.35 2.07
C SER A 286 9.41 -10.57 3.08
N ARG A 287 9.54 -10.89 4.38
CA ARG A 287 8.80 -10.23 5.47
C ARG A 287 8.92 -8.70 5.45
N GLY A 288 10.11 -8.18 5.12
CA GLY A 288 10.38 -6.75 5.09
C GLY A 288 9.93 -6.02 3.82
N ALA A 289 9.47 -6.73 2.80
CA ALA A 289 9.05 -6.11 1.55
C ALA A 289 7.57 -5.70 1.60
N ARG A 290 7.22 -4.63 0.89
CA ARG A 290 5.83 -4.11 0.83
C ARG A 290 4.88 -4.99 0.01
N GLY A 291 5.39 -5.71 -0.98
CA GLY A 291 4.57 -6.34 -2.00
C GLY A 291 4.21 -5.37 -3.14
N ARG A 292 3.09 -5.64 -3.83
CA ARG A 292 2.58 -4.82 -4.93
C ARG A 292 1.22 -4.23 -4.62
N PRO A 293 0.92 -3.03 -5.13
CA PRO A 293 -0.42 -2.49 -5.07
C PRO A 293 -1.40 -3.40 -5.82
N ILE A 294 -2.50 -3.77 -5.18
CA ILE A 294 -3.54 -4.64 -5.77
C ILE A 294 -4.18 -4.00 -7.01
N VAL A 295 -4.22 -2.67 -7.06
CA VAL A 295 -4.68 -1.90 -8.23
C VAL A 295 -3.84 -2.12 -9.50
N ASN A 296 -2.61 -2.61 -9.35
CA ASN A 296 -1.75 -2.97 -10.48
C ASN A 296 -1.96 -4.42 -10.94
N LEU A 297 -2.68 -5.22 -10.18
CA LEU A 297 -2.95 -6.63 -10.45
C LEU A 297 -4.38 -6.84 -10.95
N LEU A 298 -5.31 -5.99 -10.55
CA LEU A 298 -6.73 -6.06 -10.89
C LEU A 298 -7.15 -4.80 -11.65
N PRO A 299 -8.07 -4.89 -12.64
CA PRO A 299 -8.56 -3.76 -13.41
C PRO A 299 -9.62 -2.98 -12.62
N LEU A 300 -9.22 -2.39 -11.49
CA LEU A 300 -10.10 -1.60 -10.64
C LEU A 300 -10.39 -0.24 -11.28
N GLU A 301 -11.61 0.25 -11.07
CA GLU A 301 -12.00 1.61 -11.46
C GLU A 301 -11.48 2.66 -10.46
N ALA A 302 -11.55 3.94 -10.83
CA ALA A 302 -11.17 5.03 -9.93
C ALA A 302 -12.01 5.00 -8.64
N ASN A 303 -11.34 5.09 -7.49
CA ASN A 303 -11.93 5.02 -6.14
C ASN A 303 -12.58 3.66 -5.80
N GLU A 304 -12.35 2.61 -6.58
CA GLU A 304 -12.74 1.25 -6.24
C GLU A 304 -11.67 0.61 -5.35
N ARG A 305 -12.08 0.05 -4.22
CA ARG A 305 -11.18 -0.63 -3.28
C ARG A 305 -11.65 -2.06 -3.04
N ILE A 306 -10.73 -2.95 -2.72
CA ILE A 306 -11.05 -4.31 -2.32
C ILE A 306 -11.47 -4.31 -0.84
N THR A 307 -12.68 -4.76 -0.58
CA THR A 307 -13.28 -4.82 0.76
C THR A 307 -13.19 -6.20 1.40
N ALA A 308 -13.11 -7.25 0.59
CA ALA A 308 -12.95 -8.62 1.08
C ALA A 308 -12.13 -9.47 0.11
N ILE A 309 -11.34 -10.38 0.67
CA ILE A 309 -10.59 -11.41 -0.05
C ILE A 309 -10.93 -12.78 0.55
N LEU A 310 -11.34 -13.72 -0.29
CA LEU A 310 -11.70 -15.08 0.12
C LEU A 310 -10.88 -16.10 -0.69
N PRO A 311 -10.08 -16.96 -0.04
CA PRO A 311 -9.41 -18.05 -0.73
C PRO A 311 -10.42 -19.16 -1.03
N VAL A 312 -10.41 -19.65 -2.25
CA VAL A 312 -11.28 -20.75 -2.69
C VAL A 312 -10.42 -21.79 -3.40
N ARG A 313 -10.43 -23.00 -2.87
CA ARG A 313 -9.76 -24.14 -3.47
C ARG A 313 -10.64 -24.79 -4.52
N GLU A 314 -11.87 -25.07 -4.15
CA GLU A 314 -12.90 -25.70 -4.99
C GLU A 314 -14.23 -24.97 -4.81
N TYR A 315 -15.04 -24.96 -5.89
CA TYR A 315 -16.35 -24.32 -5.87
C TYR A 315 -17.40 -25.37 -5.44
N GLU A 316 -17.45 -25.62 -4.12
CA GLU A 316 -18.30 -26.65 -3.52
C GLU A 316 -19.78 -26.28 -3.63
N GLU A 317 -20.62 -27.31 -3.91
CA GLU A 317 -22.07 -27.17 -3.80
C GLU A 317 -22.50 -27.04 -2.33
N GLY A 318 -23.48 -26.21 -2.06
CA GLY A 318 -23.99 -25.95 -0.72
C GLY A 318 -23.27 -24.82 0.02
N VAL A 319 -22.06 -24.44 -0.40
CA VAL A 319 -21.37 -23.27 0.13
C VAL A 319 -21.89 -22.01 -0.57
N ASN A 320 -22.11 -20.95 0.20
CA ASN A 320 -22.60 -19.68 -0.28
C ASN A 320 -21.62 -18.54 0.04
N VAL A 321 -21.65 -17.53 -0.80
CA VAL A 321 -21.03 -16.23 -0.54
C VAL A 321 -22.09 -15.32 0.06
N PHE A 322 -21.91 -14.94 1.30
CA PHE A 322 -22.78 -14.00 2.01
C PHE A 322 -22.18 -12.60 1.95
N MET A 323 -22.95 -11.63 1.56
CA MET A 323 -22.54 -10.25 1.32
C MET A 323 -23.41 -9.29 2.12
N ALA A 324 -22.81 -8.21 2.62
CA ALA A 324 -23.51 -7.14 3.32
C ALA A 324 -23.06 -5.76 2.82
N THR A 325 -24.00 -4.84 2.70
CA THR A 325 -23.74 -3.46 2.26
C THR A 325 -23.86 -2.46 3.41
N ALA A 326 -23.30 -1.29 3.23
CA ALA A 326 -23.38 -0.19 4.23
C ALA A 326 -24.81 0.20 4.56
N SER A 327 -25.74 0.15 3.60
CA SER A 327 -27.17 0.43 3.83
C SER A 327 -27.90 -0.68 4.60
N GLY A 328 -27.23 -1.77 4.96
CA GLY A 328 -27.83 -2.90 5.70
C GLY A 328 -28.56 -3.90 4.82
N THR A 329 -28.34 -3.88 3.53
CA THR A 329 -28.80 -4.90 2.59
C THR A 329 -27.88 -6.09 2.65
N VAL A 330 -28.45 -7.30 2.63
CA VAL A 330 -27.70 -8.56 2.62
C VAL A 330 -28.12 -9.45 1.46
N LYS A 331 -27.17 -10.23 0.99
CA LYS A 331 -27.38 -11.15 -0.13
C LYS A 331 -26.60 -12.43 0.09
N LYS A 332 -27.19 -13.53 -0.35
CA LYS A 332 -26.55 -14.85 -0.40
C LYS A 332 -26.58 -15.38 -1.82
N THR A 333 -25.42 -15.81 -2.32
CA THR A 333 -25.26 -16.34 -3.69
C THR A 333 -24.44 -17.63 -3.59
N ALA A 334 -24.84 -18.68 -4.29
CA ALA A 334 -24.08 -19.94 -4.30
C ALA A 334 -22.65 -19.70 -4.81
N LEU A 335 -21.66 -20.30 -4.16
CA LEU A 335 -20.24 -20.16 -4.54
C LEU A 335 -19.98 -20.59 -5.98
N THR A 336 -20.70 -21.61 -6.46
CA THR A 336 -20.62 -22.13 -7.85
C THR A 336 -20.94 -21.08 -8.92
N GLU A 337 -21.75 -20.06 -8.60
CA GLU A 337 -22.06 -18.95 -9.52
C GLU A 337 -20.83 -18.09 -9.85
N PHE A 338 -19.78 -18.21 -9.08
CA PHE A 338 -18.51 -17.50 -9.21
C PHE A 338 -17.40 -18.36 -9.83
N SER A 339 -17.70 -19.56 -10.32
CA SER A 339 -16.72 -20.51 -10.86
C SER A 339 -16.15 -20.16 -12.25
N ARG A 340 -16.70 -19.13 -12.90
CA ARG A 340 -16.31 -18.73 -14.27
C ARG A 340 -15.61 -17.36 -14.26
N PRO A 341 -14.26 -17.34 -14.11
CA PRO A 341 -13.51 -16.09 -14.04
C PRO A 341 -13.57 -15.31 -15.37
N ARG A 342 -13.62 -13.99 -15.24
CA ARG A 342 -13.52 -13.04 -16.36
C ARG A 342 -12.49 -11.97 -16.02
N SER A 343 -11.66 -11.60 -16.98
CA SER A 343 -10.58 -10.61 -16.81
C SER A 343 -11.08 -9.23 -16.37
N ALA A 344 -12.27 -8.82 -16.84
CA ALA A 344 -12.89 -7.54 -16.47
C ALA A 344 -13.65 -7.59 -15.13
N GLY A 345 -13.62 -8.72 -14.40
CA GLY A 345 -14.47 -8.95 -13.25
C GLY A 345 -15.94 -9.15 -13.60
N ILE A 346 -16.75 -9.45 -12.61
CA ILE A 346 -18.21 -9.60 -12.76
C ILE A 346 -18.92 -8.85 -11.64
N ILE A 347 -20.19 -8.58 -11.84
CA ILE A 347 -21.09 -8.09 -10.77
C ILE A 347 -21.35 -9.26 -9.81
N ALA A 348 -21.04 -9.07 -8.54
CA ALA A 348 -21.37 -9.99 -7.45
C ALA A 348 -22.67 -9.57 -6.74
N VAL A 349 -22.91 -8.28 -6.63
CA VAL A 349 -24.13 -7.68 -6.08
C VAL A 349 -24.41 -6.36 -6.79
N ASN A 350 -25.67 -6.11 -7.15
CA ASN A 350 -26.09 -4.77 -7.56
C ASN A 350 -26.31 -3.90 -6.32
N LEU A 351 -25.57 -2.80 -6.26
CA LEU A 351 -25.69 -1.83 -5.19
C LEU A 351 -26.73 -0.75 -5.56
N ASN A 352 -27.43 -0.24 -4.56
CA ASN A 352 -28.20 0.98 -4.70
C ASN A 352 -27.27 2.19 -4.85
N GLU A 353 -27.80 3.30 -5.37
CA GLU A 353 -27.03 4.53 -5.49
C GLU A 353 -26.52 5.00 -4.10
N GLY A 354 -25.23 5.28 -4.01
CA GLY A 354 -24.58 5.70 -2.76
C GLY A 354 -24.29 4.57 -1.76
N ASP A 355 -24.61 3.30 -2.08
CA ASP A 355 -24.32 2.16 -1.21
C ASP A 355 -22.97 1.53 -1.55
N GLU A 356 -22.33 0.88 -0.58
CA GLU A 356 -21.06 0.18 -0.73
C GLU A 356 -21.15 -1.23 -0.15
N LEU A 357 -20.44 -2.18 -0.77
CA LEU A 357 -20.21 -3.50 -0.20
C LEU A 357 -19.19 -3.38 0.94
N ILE A 358 -19.56 -3.77 2.17
CA ILE A 358 -18.70 -3.62 3.34
C ILE A 358 -18.10 -4.93 3.85
N GLY A 359 -18.73 -6.06 3.57
CA GLY A 359 -18.29 -7.34 4.06
C GLY A 359 -18.79 -8.51 3.21
N VAL A 360 -17.94 -9.53 3.12
CA VAL A 360 -18.23 -10.79 2.42
C VAL A 360 -17.59 -11.90 3.21
N ASP A 361 -18.32 -13.02 3.37
CA ASP A 361 -17.80 -14.24 3.96
C ASP A 361 -18.48 -15.48 3.32
N LEU A 362 -17.88 -16.65 3.53
CA LEU A 362 -18.45 -17.92 3.11
C LEU A 362 -19.37 -18.46 4.19
N THR A 363 -20.50 -19.06 3.77
CA THR A 363 -21.45 -19.71 4.67
C THR A 363 -21.83 -21.08 4.16
N SER A 364 -22.16 -21.99 5.08
CA SER A 364 -22.43 -23.43 4.82
C SER A 364 -23.90 -23.75 4.58
N GLY A 365 -24.80 -22.77 4.62
CA GLY A 365 -26.26 -22.96 4.52
C GLY A 365 -26.98 -22.98 5.86
N SER A 366 -26.28 -23.21 6.96
CA SER A 366 -26.85 -23.28 8.32
C SER A 366 -26.24 -22.31 9.33
N ASP A 367 -25.34 -21.44 8.88
CA ASP A 367 -24.62 -20.51 9.75
C ASP A 367 -25.51 -19.38 10.26
N GLU A 368 -25.03 -18.70 11.26
CA GLU A 368 -25.59 -17.44 11.74
C GLU A 368 -24.77 -16.26 11.24
N VAL A 369 -25.43 -15.14 11.12
CA VAL A 369 -24.85 -13.91 10.61
C VAL A 369 -25.12 -12.76 11.57
N MET A 370 -24.12 -11.95 11.81
CA MET A 370 -24.21 -10.76 12.64
C MET A 370 -23.85 -9.51 11.82
N LEU A 371 -24.68 -8.48 11.92
CA LEU A 371 -24.44 -7.16 11.31
C LEU A 371 -24.34 -6.11 12.40
N PHE A 372 -23.25 -5.37 12.41
CA PHE A 372 -23.00 -4.28 13.36
C PHE A 372 -23.11 -2.93 12.68
N SER A 373 -23.81 -2.00 13.31
CA SER A 373 -23.98 -0.64 12.78
C SER A 373 -23.12 0.39 13.52
N ALA A 374 -22.84 1.51 12.85
CA ALA A 374 -22.12 2.64 13.42
C ALA A 374 -22.78 3.22 14.67
N ALA A 375 -24.11 3.17 14.75
CA ALA A 375 -24.87 3.57 15.94
C ALA A 375 -24.83 2.56 17.09
N GLY A 376 -23.98 1.52 17.00
CA GLY A 376 -23.78 0.52 18.06
C GLY A 376 -24.89 -0.53 18.18
N LYS A 377 -25.67 -0.74 17.14
CA LYS A 377 -26.67 -1.80 17.05
C LYS A 377 -26.08 -3.06 16.43
N VAL A 378 -26.65 -4.20 16.78
CA VAL A 378 -26.34 -5.49 16.17
C VAL A 378 -27.60 -6.29 15.93
N VAL A 379 -27.69 -6.92 14.80
CA VAL A 379 -28.69 -7.96 14.51
C VAL A 379 -27.98 -9.27 14.26
N ARG A 380 -28.45 -10.34 14.90
CA ARG A 380 -28.01 -11.73 14.69
C ARG A 380 -29.17 -12.53 14.14
N PHE A 381 -28.97 -13.22 13.04
CA PHE A 381 -30.01 -14.04 12.42
C PHE A 381 -29.39 -15.25 11.69
N LYS A 382 -30.23 -16.27 11.46
CA LYS A 382 -29.80 -17.45 10.69
C LYS A 382 -29.73 -17.12 9.21
N GLU A 383 -28.68 -17.59 8.53
CA GLU A 383 -28.49 -17.36 7.11
C GLU A 383 -29.63 -17.88 6.22
N ASN A 384 -30.36 -18.94 6.69
CA ASN A 384 -31.51 -19.49 5.98
C ASN A 384 -32.69 -18.49 5.86
N ALA A 385 -32.71 -17.44 6.68
CA ALA A 385 -33.66 -16.33 6.52
C ALA A 385 -33.40 -15.49 5.26
N VAL A 386 -32.22 -15.68 4.61
CA VAL A 386 -31.87 -15.06 3.33
C VAL A 386 -31.85 -16.16 2.28
N ARG A 387 -32.76 -16.09 1.32
CA ARG A 387 -32.77 -17.05 0.18
C ARG A 387 -31.52 -16.85 -0.68
N ALA A 388 -31.03 -17.90 -1.29
CA ALA A 388 -30.00 -17.80 -2.33
C ALA A 388 -30.56 -17.03 -3.55
N MET A 389 -29.76 -16.11 -4.10
CA MET A 389 -30.12 -15.22 -5.18
C MET A 389 -29.02 -15.20 -6.24
N GLY A 390 -29.39 -14.94 -7.50
CA GLY A 390 -28.43 -14.77 -8.58
C GLY A 390 -27.54 -13.53 -8.39
N ARG A 391 -26.41 -13.50 -9.08
CA ARG A 391 -25.34 -12.48 -8.92
C ARG A 391 -25.84 -11.04 -9.09
N THR A 392 -26.77 -10.78 -10.00
CA THR A 392 -27.28 -9.43 -10.30
C THR A 392 -28.42 -8.97 -9.38
N ALA A 393 -28.79 -9.73 -8.36
CA ALA A 393 -29.76 -9.30 -7.38
C ALA A 393 -29.17 -8.25 -6.42
N THR A 394 -29.98 -7.33 -5.95
CA THR A 394 -29.59 -6.33 -4.94
C THR A 394 -29.52 -6.93 -3.55
N GLY A 395 -30.41 -7.86 -3.22
CA GLY A 395 -30.51 -8.48 -1.91
C GLY A 395 -31.78 -8.15 -1.16
N VAL A 396 -31.75 -8.38 0.14
CA VAL A 396 -32.89 -8.15 1.07
C VAL A 396 -32.37 -7.39 2.29
N ARG A 397 -33.28 -6.74 3.01
CA ARG A 397 -32.92 -6.01 4.23
C ARG A 397 -32.41 -7.00 5.30
N GLY A 398 -31.17 -6.82 5.76
CA GLY A 398 -30.54 -7.53 6.86
C GLY A 398 -30.81 -6.89 8.21
N ILE A 399 -30.62 -5.59 8.30
CA ILE A 399 -30.87 -4.75 9.48
C ILE A 399 -31.70 -3.52 9.10
N LYS A 400 -32.51 -3.01 10.00
CA LYS A 400 -33.22 -1.75 9.86
C LYS A 400 -32.41 -0.66 10.55
N LEU A 401 -31.73 0.15 9.77
CA LEU A 401 -30.96 1.30 10.21
C LEU A 401 -31.89 2.50 10.45
N ALA A 402 -31.48 3.43 11.31
CA ALA A 402 -32.17 4.66 11.63
C ALA A 402 -31.34 5.87 11.20
N GLY A 403 -31.97 6.84 10.55
CA GLY A 403 -31.28 8.06 10.09
C GLY A 403 -30.14 7.77 9.12
N GLU A 404 -28.98 8.35 9.38
CA GLU A 404 -27.75 8.21 8.59
C GLU A 404 -26.85 7.04 9.09
N ASP A 405 -27.39 6.09 9.88
CA ASP A 405 -26.64 4.94 10.36
C ASP A 405 -26.22 4.02 9.22
N SER A 406 -25.11 3.34 9.38
CA SER A 406 -24.55 2.41 8.38
C SER A 406 -24.05 1.14 9.03
N VAL A 407 -24.05 0.04 8.29
CA VAL A 407 -23.39 -1.20 8.72
C VAL A 407 -21.88 -1.03 8.55
N VAL A 408 -21.14 -1.41 9.60
CA VAL A 408 -19.67 -1.31 9.63
C VAL A 408 -18.97 -2.66 9.63
N SER A 409 -19.66 -3.73 10.07
CA SER A 409 -19.08 -5.08 10.09
C SER A 409 -20.12 -6.16 9.82
N LEU A 410 -19.70 -7.16 9.05
CA LEU A 410 -20.35 -8.46 8.86
C LEU A 410 -19.49 -9.51 9.56
N ILE A 411 -20.07 -10.33 10.42
CA ILE A 411 -19.43 -11.46 11.10
C ILE A 411 -20.28 -12.71 10.87
N VAL A 412 -19.65 -13.78 10.43
CA VAL A 412 -20.19 -15.14 10.47
C VAL A 412 -19.48 -15.83 11.64
N PRO A 413 -20.14 -15.99 12.80
CA PRO A 413 -19.50 -16.55 13.98
C PRO A 413 -19.02 -17.98 13.72
N ARG A 414 -17.79 -18.29 14.13
CA ARG A 414 -17.18 -19.61 13.98
C ARG A 414 -16.59 -20.06 15.30
N GLY A 415 -17.10 -21.16 15.82
CA GLY A 415 -16.68 -21.66 17.14
C GLY A 415 -17.17 -20.78 18.29
N GLU A 416 -16.61 -21.01 19.47
CA GLU A 416 -16.85 -20.19 20.65
C GLU A 416 -15.88 -19.01 20.69
N GLY A 417 -16.33 -17.84 21.09
CA GLY A 417 -15.51 -16.63 21.18
C GLY A 417 -16.29 -15.43 21.69
N ALA A 418 -15.63 -14.30 21.77
CA ALA A 418 -16.25 -13.02 22.11
C ALA A 418 -16.27 -12.10 20.89
N ILE A 419 -17.24 -11.23 20.85
CA ILE A 419 -17.27 -10.14 19.86
C ILE A 419 -16.67 -8.90 20.50
N LEU A 420 -15.59 -8.41 19.92
CA LEU A 420 -15.01 -7.13 20.25
C LEU A 420 -15.62 -6.05 19.35
N THR A 421 -16.27 -5.08 19.96
CA THR A 421 -16.79 -3.90 19.28
C THR A 421 -15.92 -2.69 19.64
N VAL A 422 -15.45 -1.95 18.63
CA VAL A 422 -14.56 -0.79 18.82
C VAL A 422 -15.20 0.47 18.26
N THR A 423 -14.99 1.60 18.94
CA THR A 423 -15.54 2.89 18.58
C THR A 423 -14.47 3.88 18.12
N GLN A 424 -14.88 4.93 17.44
CA GLN A 424 -14.05 5.96 16.83
C GLN A 424 -13.02 6.58 17.79
N ASN A 425 -13.40 6.77 19.05
CA ASN A 425 -12.52 7.38 20.06
C ASN A 425 -11.69 6.32 20.83
N GLY A 426 -11.55 5.09 20.29
CA GLY A 426 -10.68 4.04 20.83
C GLY A 426 -11.27 3.27 22.02
N TYR A 427 -12.56 3.41 22.32
CA TYR A 427 -13.22 2.59 23.33
C TYR A 427 -13.61 1.24 22.72
N GLY A 428 -13.35 0.16 23.42
CA GLY A 428 -13.72 -1.20 23.03
C GLY A 428 -14.45 -1.93 24.13
N LYS A 429 -15.33 -2.85 23.76
CA LYS A 429 -16.02 -3.76 24.66
C LYS A 429 -16.00 -5.17 24.07
N ARG A 430 -15.67 -6.16 24.90
CA ARG A 430 -15.88 -7.57 24.56
C ARG A 430 -17.23 -8.04 25.10
N THR A 431 -17.94 -8.79 24.32
CA THR A 431 -19.21 -9.40 24.73
C THR A 431 -19.23 -10.84 24.22
N ALA A 432 -19.53 -11.78 25.08
CA ALA A 432 -19.64 -13.17 24.67
C ALA A 432 -20.66 -13.30 23.51
N GLU A 433 -20.33 -14.07 22.48
CA GLU A 433 -21.21 -14.26 21.33
C GLU A 433 -22.60 -14.72 21.74
N SER A 434 -22.69 -15.60 22.76
CA SER A 434 -23.93 -16.13 23.29
C SER A 434 -24.89 -15.10 23.92
N GLU A 435 -24.39 -13.90 24.28
CA GLU A 435 -25.22 -12.81 24.79
C GLU A 435 -26.04 -12.10 23.69
N TYR A 436 -25.71 -12.33 22.43
CA TYR A 436 -26.46 -11.74 21.32
C TYR A 436 -27.59 -12.68 20.89
N PRO A 437 -28.85 -12.31 21.13
CA PRO A 437 -29.99 -13.17 20.80
C PRO A 437 -30.20 -13.27 19.29
N THR A 438 -30.41 -14.49 18.80
CA THR A 438 -30.79 -14.72 17.41
C THR A 438 -32.22 -14.23 17.19
N LYS A 439 -32.41 -13.32 16.21
CA LYS A 439 -33.68 -12.69 15.87
C LYS A 439 -33.98 -12.81 14.38
N SER A 440 -35.13 -12.32 13.96
CA SER A 440 -35.43 -12.19 12.53
C SER A 440 -34.57 -11.09 11.90
N ARG A 441 -34.15 -11.30 10.63
CA ARG A 441 -33.50 -10.25 9.84
C ARG A 441 -34.40 -9.04 9.64
N GLY A 442 -33.82 -7.90 9.33
CA GLY A 442 -34.56 -6.67 9.02
C GLY A 442 -35.14 -5.95 10.23
N THR A 443 -34.78 -6.38 11.45
CA THR A 443 -35.10 -5.67 12.69
C THR A 443 -34.07 -4.59 13.01
N GLN A 444 -34.34 -3.73 14.00
CA GLN A 444 -33.37 -2.75 14.49
C GLN A 444 -32.23 -3.36 15.32
N GLY A 445 -32.33 -4.66 15.63
CA GLY A 445 -31.34 -5.34 16.46
C GLY A 445 -31.38 -4.96 17.94
N VAL A 446 -30.30 -5.30 18.62
CA VAL A 446 -30.05 -4.98 20.03
C VAL A 446 -28.85 -4.03 20.14
N ILE A 447 -28.62 -3.43 21.28
CA ILE A 447 -27.44 -2.58 21.52
C ILE A 447 -26.25 -3.50 21.80
N SER A 448 -25.20 -3.40 21.00
CA SER A 448 -23.89 -4.00 21.25
C SER A 448 -23.07 -3.10 22.17
N ILE A 449 -22.94 -1.84 21.81
CA ILE A 449 -22.28 -0.82 22.61
C ILE A 449 -23.12 0.47 22.57
N LYS A 450 -23.23 1.16 23.69
CA LYS A 450 -23.94 2.44 23.74
C LYS A 450 -23.03 3.54 23.17
N VAL A 451 -23.41 4.09 22.04
CA VAL A 451 -22.72 5.23 21.40
C VAL A 451 -23.07 6.51 22.15
N THR A 452 -22.04 7.29 22.49
CA THR A 452 -22.13 8.60 23.18
C THR A 452 -21.12 9.56 22.56
N GLU A 453 -21.21 10.84 22.82
CA GLU A 453 -20.21 11.83 22.39
C GLU A 453 -18.78 11.47 22.86
N ARG A 454 -18.67 10.81 24.03
CA ARG A 454 -17.37 10.40 24.61
C ARG A 454 -16.68 9.31 23.78
N ASN A 455 -17.41 8.29 23.37
CA ASN A 455 -16.81 7.13 22.69
C ASN A 455 -16.90 7.18 21.16
N GLY A 456 -17.77 8.01 20.61
CA GLY A 456 -17.97 8.11 19.16
C GLY A 456 -18.71 6.90 18.58
N SER A 457 -18.88 6.88 17.26
CA SER A 457 -19.55 5.82 16.50
C SER A 457 -18.73 4.53 16.53
N VAL A 458 -19.39 3.39 16.32
CA VAL A 458 -18.71 2.11 16.10
C VAL A 458 -17.99 2.16 14.74
N VAL A 459 -16.72 1.78 14.74
CA VAL A 459 -15.89 1.69 13.53
C VAL A 459 -15.64 0.26 13.07
N GLY A 460 -15.84 -0.71 13.97
CA GLY A 460 -15.69 -2.12 13.62
C GLY A 460 -16.09 -3.05 14.74
N ALA A 461 -16.41 -4.28 14.34
CA ALA A 461 -16.60 -5.41 15.24
C ALA A 461 -15.90 -6.64 14.64
N VAL A 462 -15.34 -7.49 15.49
CA VAL A 462 -14.61 -8.71 15.10
C VAL A 462 -14.79 -9.79 16.16
N GLN A 463 -14.87 -11.05 15.74
CA GLN A 463 -14.82 -12.18 16.65
C GLN A 463 -13.37 -12.40 17.10
N VAL A 464 -13.16 -12.59 18.40
CA VAL A 464 -11.84 -12.72 19.02
C VAL A 464 -11.84 -13.78 20.10
N ASP A 465 -10.68 -14.39 20.32
CA ASP A 465 -10.38 -15.27 21.43
C ASP A 465 -9.45 -14.57 22.43
N ASP A 466 -9.43 -15.04 23.68
CA ASP A 466 -8.57 -14.46 24.73
C ASP A 466 -7.07 -14.54 24.42
N ALA A 467 -6.67 -15.51 23.61
CA ALA A 467 -5.28 -15.67 23.16
C ALA A 467 -4.87 -14.70 22.04
N ASP A 468 -5.84 -14.04 21.41
CA ASP A 468 -5.60 -13.14 20.29
C ASP A 468 -4.98 -11.81 20.71
N GLN A 469 -4.41 -11.17 19.73
CA GLN A 469 -3.95 -9.79 19.83
C GLN A 469 -4.58 -8.99 18.70
N ILE A 470 -5.00 -7.79 19.03
CA ILE A 470 -5.56 -6.87 18.05
C ILE A 470 -4.58 -5.72 17.79
N MET A 471 -4.64 -5.24 16.57
CA MET A 471 -4.01 -3.97 16.20
C MET A 471 -5.09 -2.96 15.85
N MET A 472 -5.00 -1.79 16.44
CA MET A 472 -5.84 -0.65 16.13
C MET A 472 -4.97 0.45 15.56
N ILE A 473 -5.45 1.10 14.51
CA ILE A 473 -4.77 2.23 13.92
C ILE A 473 -5.72 3.42 13.91
N THR A 474 -5.18 4.59 14.19
CA THR A 474 -5.93 5.84 14.05
C THR A 474 -5.80 6.37 12.62
N ASP A 475 -6.71 7.24 12.20
CA ASP A 475 -6.64 8.02 10.97
C ASP A 475 -5.37 8.87 10.86
N ALA A 476 -4.76 9.23 12.00
CA ALA A 476 -3.46 9.89 12.07
C ALA A 476 -2.26 8.93 11.98
N GLY A 477 -2.48 7.62 11.68
CA GLY A 477 -1.41 6.63 11.51
C GLY A 477 -0.83 6.06 12.81
N THR A 478 -1.37 6.38 13.99
CA THR A 478 -0.88 5.82 15.26
C THR A 478 -1.39 4.39 15.43
N LEU A 479 -0.47 3.45 15.56
CA LEU A 479 -0.76 2.02 15.72
C LEU A 479 -0.62 1.61 17.18
N VAL A 480 -1.65 0.95 17.71
CA VAL A 480 -1.66 0.33 19.04
C VAL A 480 -1.92 -1.16 18.90
N ARG A 481 -1.06 -1.98 19.49
CA ARG A 481 -1.23 -3.42 19.61
C ARG A 481 -1.55 -3.78 21.05
N THR A 482 -2.64 -4.49 21.29
CA THR A 482 -3.04 -4.92 22.62
C THR A 482 -3.51 -6.37 22.62
N ARG A 483 -3.41 -7.03 23.77
CA ARG A 483 -3.95 -8.38 23.95
C ARG A 483 -5.45 -8.31 24.17
N VAL A 484 -6.19 -9.22 23.57
CA VAL A 484 -7.65 -9.31 23.78
C VAL A 484 -7.99 -9.53 25.26
N SER A 485 -7.18 -10.29 25.99
CA SER A 485 -7.35 -10.54 27.41
C SER A 485 -7.26 -9.28 28.30
N GLU A 486 -6.64 -8.19 27.81
CA GLU A 486 -6.53 -6.91 28.53
C GLU A 486 -7.72 -5.97 28.29
N ILE A 487 -8.63 -6.33 27.36
CA ILE A 487 -9.83 -5.55 27.05
C ILE A 487 -10.95 -6.03 27.97
N SER A 488 -11.63 -5.10 28.65
CA SER A 488 -12.72 -5.45 29.55
C SER A 488 -13.92 -6.07 28.81
N VAL A 489 -14.57 -6.98 29.51
CA VAL A 489 -15.81 -7.63 29.09
C VAL A 489 -17.00 -6.70 29.31
#